data_aa6496e59752eb6ebdee31bebfb2ab35
#
_entry.id   aa6496e59752eb6ebdee31bebfb2ab35
#
_cell.length_a   1.000
_cell.length_b   1.000
_cell.length_c   1.000
_cell.angle_alpha   90.00
_cell.angle_beta   90.00
_cell.angle_gamma   90.00
#
_symmetry.space_group_name_H-M   'P 1'
#
loop_
_entity.id
_entity.type
_entity.pdbx_description
1 polymer ?
#
loop_
_entity_poly.entity_id
_entity_poly.type
_entity_poly.pdbx_seq_one_letter_code
_entity_poly.pdbx_strand_id
1 'polypeptide(L)'
;RAVEQWLQPCPYEPLKSFVYQVLGQPSIGCPFFTYPASASYHHCCSGGLAQHSLEVAKTVQGMTTCFPEHERWLTAVAGLLHDIGKVRSFLPDGRRTSTGCLVSHELLGFELLVPALMRLEATWADGANALRNIFDWVIRPKQQRPLMPVAMCIQQADMMSAYADNRRRTFS
;
A
#
# COMPACT_ATOMS: atom_id res chain seq x y z
N ARG A 1 8.29 13.63 -0.60
CA ARG A 1 9.32 13.80 0.45
C ARG A 1 9.17 12.78 1.57
N ALA A 2 8.02 12.68 2.27
CA ALA A 2 7.88 11.77 3.42
C ALA A 2 8.05 10.28 3.04
N VAL A 3 7.48 9.82 1.94
CA VAL A 3 7.65 8.46 1.41
C VAL A 3 9.11 8.21 0.99
N GLU A 4 9.74 9.17 0.35
CA GLU A 4 11.14 9.10 -0.07
C GLU A 4 12.09 8.99 1.15
N GLN A 5 11.88 9.84 2.16
CA GLN A 5 12.64 9.79 3.42
C GLN A 5 12.47 8.45 4.14
N TRP A 6 11.25 7.90 4.15
CA TRP A 6 10.97 6.59 4.74
C TRP A 6 11.64 5.46 3.96
N LEU A 7 11.70 5.54 2.61
CA LEU A 7 12.27 4.51 1.75
C LEU A 7 13.81 4.58 1.66
N GLN A 8 14.40 5.74 1.92
CA GLN A 8 15.83 5.99 1.78
C GLN A 8 16.73 4.97 2.52
N PRO A 9 16.43 4.56 3.78
CA PRO A 9 17.26 3.57 4.50
C PRO A 9 17.04 2.12 4.03
N CYS A 10 16.16 1.84 3.06
CA CYS A 10 15.95 0.51 2.53
C CYS A 10 17.23 -0.01 1.85
N PRO A 11 17.80 -1.16 2.25
CA PRO A 11 19.04 -1.67 1.64
C PRO A 11 18.82 -2.37 0.30
N TYR A 12 17.56 -2.57 -0.11
CA TYR A 12 17.19 -3.32 -1.31
C TYR A 12 16.91 -2.38 -2.49
N GLU A 13 17.94 -2.07 -3.29
CA GLU A 13 17.80 -1.18 -4.47
C GLU A 13 16.71 -1.62 -5.46
N PRO A 14 16.54 -2.92 -5.78
CA PRO A 14 15.42 -3.34 -6.65
C PRO A 14 14.05 -2.97 -6.07
N LEU A 15 13.88 -3.04 -4.75
CA LEU A 15 12.62 -2.69 -4.09
C LEU A 15 12.38 -1.17 -4.08
N LYS A 16 13.42 -0.37 -3.89
CA LYS A 16 13.33 1.09 -4.04
C LYS A 16 12.93 1.46 -5.46
N SER A 17 13.60 0.86 -6.44
CA SER A 17 13.30 1.06 -7.87
C SER A 17 11.84 0.69 -8.19
N PHE A 18 11.34 -0.41 -7.63
CA PHE A 18 9.94 -0.82 -7.78
C PHE A 18 8.98 0.29 -7.29
N VAL A 19 9.18 0.82 -6.08
CA VAL A 19 8.33 1.90 -5.55
C VAL A 19 8.42 3.16 -6.42
N TYR A 20 9.62 3.55 -6.84
CA TYR A 20 9.80 4.72 -7.71
C TYR A 20 9.14 4.53 -9.07
N GLN A 21 9.18 3.33 -9.65
CA GLN A 21 8.52 3.03 -10.91
C GLN A 21 7.00 3.10 -10.82
N VAL A 22 6.41 2.69 -9.70
CA VAL A 22 4.97 2.79 -9.47
C VAL A 22 4.58 4.26 -9.25
N LEU A 23 5.15 4.91 -8.24
CA LEU A 23 4.74 6.25 -7.84
C LEU A 23 5.27 7.36 -8.76
N GLY A 24 6.26 7.08 -9.59
CA GLY A 24 6.78 8.01 -10.60
C GLY A 24 5.90 8.13 -11.84
N GLN A 25 4.91 7.25 -12.03
CA GLN A 25 3.92 7.40 -13.10
C GLN A 25 2.93 8.51 -12.74
N PRO A 26 2.78 9.59 -13.55
CA PRO A 26 1.91 10.72 -13.21
C PRO A 26 0.45 10.31 -12.97
N SER A 27 -0.05 9.31 -13.73
CA SER A 27 -1.41 8.77 -13.58
C SER A 27 -1.65 8.02 -12.28
N ILE A 28 -0.60 7.65 -11.56
CA ILE A 28 -0.64 6.96 -10.26
C ILE A 28 -0.18 7.92 -9.16
N GLY A 29 1.01 8.49 -9.28
CA GLY A 29 1.62 9.31 -8.24
C GLY A 29 0.85 10.59 -7.95
N CYS A 30 0.39 11.31 -8.96
CA CYS A 30 -0.39 12.53 -8.71
C CYS A 30 -1.65 12.22 -7.88
N PRO A 31 -2.54 11.28 -8.26
CA PRO A 31 -3.68 10.91 -7.43
C PRO A 31 -3.27 10.36 -6.06
N PHE A 32 -2.24 9.50 -5.99
CA PHE A 32 -1.79 8.93 -4.73
C PHE A 32 -1.42 10.00 -3.69
N PHE A 33 -0.75 11.08 -4.12
CA PHE A 33 -0.33 12.16 -3.23
C PHE A 33 -1.38 13.26 -3.02
N THR A 34 -2.51 13.22 -3.71
CA THR A 34 -3.54 14.28 -3.63
C THR A 34 -4.92 13.79 -3.20
N TYR A 35 -5.25 12.50 -3.41
CA TYR A 35 -6.58 11.97 -3.12
C TYR A 35 -6.75 11.66 -1.63
N PRO A 36 -8.01 11.70 -1.13
CA PRO A 36 -8.34 11.19 0.20
C PRO A 36 -8.24 9.66 0.24
N ALA A 37 -8.00 9.08 1.42
CA ALA A 37 -8.02 7.64 1.62
C ALA A 37 -9.44 7.05 1.63
N SER A 38 -10.43 7.84 2.03
CA SER A 38 -11.85 7.49 2.02
C SER A 38 -12.73 8.73 1.83
N ALA A 39 -13.99 8.52 1.46
CA ALA A 39 -14.94 9.61 1.26
C ALA A 39 -15.31 10.34 2.58
N SER A 40 -15.43 9.59 3.70
CA SER A 40 -15.93 10.15 4.96
C SER A 40 -15.41 9.47 6.23
N TYR A 41 -14.72 8.33 6.11
CA TYR A 41 -14.41 7.50 7.27
C TYR A 41 -13.09 7.89 7.94
N HIS A 42 -11.97 7.86 7.23
CA HIS A 42 -10.64 8.22 7.74
C HIS A 42 -9.80 8.88 6.65
N HIS A 43 -8.84 9.71 7.05
CA HIS A 43 -7.94 10.41 6.12
C HIS A 43 -8.67 11.04 4.92
N CYS A 44 -9.81 11.72 5.20
CA CYS A 44 -10.71 12.29 4.19
C CYS A 44 -10.20 13.65 3.63
N CYS A 45 -8.96 14.03 3.89
CA CYS A 45 -8.33 15.25 3.40
C CYS A 45 -7.51 14.99 2.13
N SER A 46 -7.17 16.07 1.44
CA SER A 46 -6.20 16.00 0.34
C SER A 46 -4.88 15.39 0.82
N GLY A 47 -4.35 14.42 0.06
CA GLY A 47 -3.15 13.66 0.42
C GLY A 47 -3.36 12.58 1.49
N GLY A 48 -4.61 12.39 1.93
CA GLY A 48 -4.97 11.39 2.94
C GLY A 48 -4.59 9.96 2.54
N LEU A 49 -4.66 9.62 1.24
CA LEU A 49 -4.25 8.32 0.75
C LEU A 49 -2.75 8.05 1.00
N ALA A 50 -1.88 8.99 0.65
CA ALA A 50 -0.44 8.84 0.88
C ALA A 50 -0.09 8.84 2.37
N GLN A 51 -0.78 9.66 3.18
CA GLN A 51 -0.59 9.69 4.62
C GLN A 51 -0.95 8.35 5.25
N HIS A 52 -2.16 7.84 4.99
CA HIS A 52 -2.63 6.54 5.45
C HIS A 52 -1.68 5.41 5.05
N SER A 53 -1.34 5.33 3.76
CA SER A 53 -0.42 4.32 3.22
C SER A 53 0.95 4.32 3.91
N LEU A 54 1.50 5.51 4.20
CA LEU A 54 2.77 5.63 4.91
C LEU A 54 2.65 5.27 6.40
N GLU A 55 1.53 5.58 7.06
CA GLU A 55 1.26 5.14 8.43
C GLU A 55 1.18 3.62 8.50
N VAL A 56 0.48 2.97 7.55
CA VAL A 56 0.42 1.50 7.45
C VAL A 56 1.82 0.90 7.25
N ALA A 57 2.60 1.43 6.31
CA ALA A 57 3.96 0.94 6.06
C ALA A 57 4.87 1.01 7.30
N LYS A 58 4.85 2.12 8.03
CA LYS A 58 5.62 2.30 9.27
C LYS A 58 5.15 1.37 10.39
N THR A 59 3.85 1.19 10.53
CA THR A 59 3.25 0.29 11.52
C THR A 59 3.66 -1.15 11.24
N VAL A 60 3.57 -1.59 9.98
CA VAL A 60 4.06 -2.91 9.54
C VAL A 60 5.54 -3.10 9.91
N GLN A 61 6.42 -2.13 9.64
CA GLN A 61 7.83 -2.24 10.01
C GLN A 61 8.03 -2.42 11.51
N GLY A 62 7.24 -1.74 12.33
CA GLY A 62 7.28 -1.87 13.78
C GLY A 62 6.78 -3.23 14.27
N MET A 63 5.73 -3.78 13.64
CA MET A 63 5.13 -5.07 14.00
C MET A 63 5.96 -6.28 13.57
N THR A 64 6.84 -6.12 12.58
CA THR A 64 7.56 -7.22 11.92
C THR A 64 9.02 -7.37 12.36
N THR A 65 9.40 -6.80 13.50
CA THR A 65 10.80 -6.78 13.99
C THR A 65 11.41 -8.17 14.24
N CYS A 66 10.58 -9.20 14.47
CA CYS A 66 11.02 -10.60 14.64
C CYS A 66 11.20 -11.36 13.30
N PHE A 67 10.88 -10.74 12.16
CA PHE A 67 11.05 -11.36 10.84
C PHE A 67 12.36 -10.92 10.17
N PRO A 68 12.85 -11.68 9.15
CA PRO A 68 14.00 -11.28 8.35
C PRO A 68 13.85 -9.89 7.73
N GLU A 69 14.95 -9.17 7.60
CA GLU A 69 14.91 -7.77 7.15
C GLU A 69 14.27 -7.60 5.76
N HIS A 70 14.55 -8.51 4.84
CA HIS A 70 13.93 -8.47 3.50
C HIS A 70 12.42 -8.67 3.54
N GLU A 71 11.91 -9.57 4.39
CA GLU A 71 10.45 -9.76 4.56
C GLU A 71 9.79 -8.53 5.16
N ARG A 72 10.45 -7.90 6.12
CA ARG A 72 9.98 -6.66 6.75
C ARG A 72 9.82 -5.53 5.72
N TRP A 73 10.83 -5.33 4.86
CA TRP A 73 10.79 -4.31 3.82
C TRP A 73 9.77 -4.63 2.72
N LEU A 74 9.71 -5.88 2.27
CA LEU A 74 8.72 -6.33 1.28
C LEU A 74 7.29 -6.08 1.79
N THR A 75 7.01 -6.47 3.04
CA THR A 75 5.68 -6.29 3.64
C THR A 75 5.36 -4.82 3.88
N ALA A 76 6.32 -4.02 4.31
CA ALA A 76 6.12 -2.58 4.50
C ALA A 76 5.86 -1.86 3.18
N VAL A 77 6.56 -2.23 2.10
CA VAL A 77 6.29 -1.70 0.75
C VAL A 77 4.92 -2.16 0.24
N ALA A 78 4.53 -3.40 0.50
CA ALA A 78 3.17 -3.85 0.19
C ALA A 78 2.12 -3.08 1.01
N GLY A 79 2.39 -2.78 2.28
CA GLY A 79 1.56 -1.92 3.11
C GLY A 79 1.47 -0.48 2.59
N LEU A 80 2.56 0.08 2.05
CA LEU A 80 2.54 1.38 1.39
C LEU A 80 1.62 1.40 0.15
N LEU A 81 1.54 0.28 -0.56
CA LEU A 81 0.86 0.20 -1.87
C LEU A 81 -0.47 -0.59 -1.82
N HIS A 82 -0.91 -1.06 -0.62
CA HIS A 82 -2.11 -1.90 -0.50
C HIS A 82 -3.38 -1.26 -1.05
N ASP A 83 -3.46 0.05 -0.91
CA ASP A 83 -4.60 0.89 -1.30
C ASP A 83 -4.38 1.65 -2.63
N ILE A 84 -3.30 1.35 -3.37
CA ILE A 84 -2.93 2.10 -4.58
C ILE A 84 -4.04 2.11 -5.64
N GLY A 85 -4.89 1.11 -5.69
CA GLY A 85 -6.02 1.05 -6.62
C GLY A 85 -7.10 2.09 -6.36
N LYS A 86 -7.09 2.74 -5.21
CA LYS A 86 -7.98 3.88 -4.91
C LYS A 86 -7.79 5.04 -5.90
N VAL A 87 -6.61 5.18 -6.50
CA VAL A 87 -6.35 6.18 -7.56
C VAL A 87 -7.23 5.97 -8.81
N ARG A 88 -7.74 4.74 -9.02
CA ARG A 88 -8.69 4.42 -10.10
C ARG A 88 -10.13 4.28 -9.61
N SER A 89 -10.32 4.01 -8.32
CA SER A 89 -11.64 3.77 -7.74
C SER A 89 -12.34 5.05 -7.31
N PHE A 90 -11.59 6.12 -7.04
CA PHE A 90 -12.12 7.38 -6.56
C PHE A 90 -11.75 8.55 -7.47
N LEU A 91 -12.58 9.59 -7.41
CA LEU A 91 -12.34 10.93 -7.93
C LEU A 91 -11.64 11.79 -6.85
N PRO A 92 -11.05 12.94 -7.21
CA PRO A 92 -10.41 13.84 -6.25
C PRO A 92 -11.32 14.30 -5.09
N ASP A 93 -12.62 14.34 -5.32
CA ASP A 93 -13.65 14.71 -4.33
C ASP A 93 -14.13 13.53 -3.46
N GLY A 94 -13.51 12.35 -3.60
CA GLY A 94 -13.84 11.16 -2.84
C GLY A 94 -15.03 10.34 -3.37
N ARG A 95 -15.72 10.78 -4.43
CA ARG A 95 -16.78 9.98 -5.08
C ARG A 95 -16.17 8.80 -5.83
N ARG A 96 -16.92 7.69 -5.91
CA ARG A 96 -16.48 6.53 -6.68
C ARG A 96 -16.56 6.80 -8.18
N THR A 97 -15.56 6.31 -8.93
CA THR A 97 -15.63 6.18 -10.39
C THR A 97 -16.58 5.06 -10.80
N SER A 98 -17.01 5.02 -12.06
CA SER A 98 -17.80 3.88 -12.59
C SER A 98 -17.05 2.56 -12.40
N THR A 99 -15.73 2.53 -12.66
CA THR A 99 -14.88 1.36 -12.42
C THR A 99 -14.84 1.00 -10.94
N GLY A 100 -14.68 1.98 -10.04
CA GLY A 100 -14.64 1.76 -8.60
C GLY A 100 -15.96 1.29 -7.99
N CYS A 101 -17.09 1.44 -8.70
CA CYS A 101 -18.37 0.85 -8.30
C CYS A 101 -18.46 -0.65 -8.63
N LEU A 102 -17.74 -1.12 -9.64
CA LEU A 102 -17.84 -2.49 -10.17
C LEU A 102 -16.67 -3.38 -9.76
N VAL A 103 -15.49 -2.79 -9.54
CA VAL A 103 -14.23 -3.53 -9.29
C VAL A 103 -13.64 -3.07 -7.97
N SER A 104 -13.17 -4.02 -7.17
CA SER A 104 -12.51 -3.71 -5.91
C SER A 104 -11.20 -2.95 -6.13
N HIS A 105 -10.87 -2.04 -5.23
CA HIS A 105 -9.63 -1.26 -5.34
C HIS A 105 -8.37 -2.13 -5.15
N GLU A 106 -8.47 -3.24 -4.42
CA GLU A 106 -7.36 -4.18 -4.26
C GLU A 106 -6.99 -4.82 -5.61
N LEU A 107 -7.98 -5.26 -6.41
CA LEU A 107 -7.74 -5.81 -7.73
C LEU A 107 -7.21 -4.74 -8.69
N LEU A 108 -7.83 -3.55 -8.71
CA LEU A 108 -7.34 -2.43 -9.52
C LEU A 108 -5.91 -2.02 -9.12
N GLY A 109 -5.58 -2.12 -7.83
CA GLY A 109 -4.24 -1.88 -7.34
C GLY A 109 -3.24 -2.88 -7.88
N PHE A 110 -3.56 -4.17 -7.83
CA PHE A 110 -2.69 -5.20 -8.36
C PHE A 110 -2.43 -5.02 -9.87
N GLU A 111 -3.45 -4.68 -10.66
CA GLU A 111 -3.28 -4.36 -12.09
C GLU A 111 -2.26 -3.23 -12.32
N LEU A 112 -2.29 -2.18 -11.49
CA LEU A 112 -1.35 -1.06 -11.58
C LEU A 112 0.09 -1.47 -11.24
N LEU A 113 0.26 -2.47 -10.38
CA LEU A 113 1.58 -2.94 -9.92
C LEU A 113 2.24 -3.92 -10.90
N VAL A 114 1.47 -4.64 -11.73
CA VAL A 114 1.98 -5.70 -12.61
C VAL A 114 3.18 -5.26 -13.46
N PRO A 115 3.17 -4.09 -14.17
CA PRO A 115 4.31 -3.71 -15.00
C PRO A 115 5.62 -3.50 -14.21
N ALA A 116 5.51 -2.99 -12.97
CA ALA A 116 6.66 -2.81 -12.09
C ALA A 116 7.11 -4.13 -11.45
N LEU A 117 6.17 -5.03 -11.14
CA LEU A 117 6.48 -6.39 -10.64
C LEU A 117 7.23 -7.22 -11.68
N MET A 118 6.89 -7.11 -12.96
CA MET A 118 7.62 -7.79 -14.04
C MET A 118 9.07 -7.29 -14.15
N ARG A 119 9.30 -5.99 -13.98
CA ARG A 119 10.66 -5.43 -13.96
C ARG A 119 11.44 -5.82 -12.70
N LEU A 120 10.77 -5.86 -11.53
CA LEU A 120 11.38 -6.34 -10.31
C LEU A 120 11.79 -7.80 -10.42
N GLU A 121 10.98 -8.64 -11.06
CA GLU A 121 11.26 -10.06 -11.27
C GLU A 121 12.56 -10.29 -12.07
N ALA A 122 12.83 -9.44 -13.06
CA ALA A 122 14.07 -9.50 -13.84
C ALA A 122 15.33 -9.21 -13.02
N THR A 123 15.21 -8.49 -11.90
CA THR A 123 16.35 -8.10 -11.04
C THR A 123 16.37 -8.81 -9.68
N TRP A 124 15.20 -9.21 -9.18
CA TRP A 124 15.02 -9.91 -7.92
C TRP A 124 13.76 -10.78 -7.94
N ALA A 125 13.84 -11.95 -8.55
CA ALA A 125 12.71 -12.86 -8.76
C ALA A 125 12.03 -13.27 -7.44
N ASP A 126 12.79 -13.62 -6.41
CA ASP A 126 12.26 -14.02 -5.11
C ASP A 126 11.50 -12.88 -4.43
N GLY A 127 12.04 -11.66 -4.50
CA GLY A 127 11.36 -10.46 -3.97
C GLY A 127 10.05 -10.15 -4.71
N ALA A 128 10.03 -10.31 -6.03
CA ALA A 128 8.82 -10.13 -6.83
C ALA A 128 7.75 -11.19 -6.50
N ASN A 129 8.15 -12.45 -6.31
CA ASN A 129 7.24 -13.54 -5.93
C ASN A 129 6.72 -13.36 -4.50
N ALA A 130 7.56 -12.91 -3.58
CA ALA A 130 7.14 -12.57 -2.23
C ALA A 130 6.11 -11.43 -2.23
N LEU A 131 6.32 -10.36 -2.99
CA LEU A 131 5.33 -9.28 -3.13
C LEU A 131 4.02 -9.77 -3.73
N ARG A 132 4.05 -10.62 -4.77
CA ARG A 132 2.84 -11.23 -5.34
C ARG A 132 2.07 -12.02 -4.28
N ASN A 133 2.76 -12.82 -3.47
CA ASN A 133 2.14 -13.59 -2.40
C ASN A 133 1.48 -12.68 -1.35
N ILE A 134 2.16 -11.59 -0.96
CA ILE A 134 1.62 -10.62 0.00
C ILE A 134 0.39 -9.91 -0.58
N PHE A 135 0.44 -9.45 -1.84
CA PHE A 135 -0.71 -8.81 -2.48
C PHE A 135 -1.87 -9.77 -2.74
N ASP A 136 -1.59 -11.02 -3.09
CA ASP A 136 -2.61 -12.07 -3.18
C ASP A 136 -3.37 -12.23 -1.85
N TRP A 137 -2.67 -12.20 -0.72
CA TRP A 137 -3.28 -12.17 0.60
C TRP A 137 -4.15 -10.93 0.86
N VAL A 138 -3.72 -9.77 0.37
CA VAL A 138 -4.50 -8.52 0.52
C VAL A 138 -5.80 -8.57 -0.29
N ILE A 139 -5.78 -9.18 -1.48
CA ILE A 139 -6.92 -9.24 -2.41
C ILE A 139 -7.96 -10.28 -1.98
N ARG A 140 -7.53 -11.44 -1.49
CA ARG A 140 -8.43 -12.56 -1.21
C ARG A 140 -9.23 -12.40 0.07
N PRO A 141 -10.47 -12.95 0.13
CA PRO A 141 -11.19 -13.15 1.40
C PRO A 141 -10.37 -14.04 2.33
N LYS A 142 -10.18 -13.60 3.56
CA LYS A 142 -9.20 -14.13 4.53
C LYS A 142 -9.65 -15.39 5.24
N GLN A 143 -9.88 -16.45 4.51
CA GLN A 143 -10.29 -17.76 5.06
C GLN A 143 -9.11 -18.71 5.33
N GLN A 144 -7.91 -18.44 4.81
CA GLN A 144 -6.73 -19.29 4.97
C GLN A 144 -5.54 -18.46 5.50
N ARG A 145 -4.56 -19.14 6.12
CA ARG A 145 -3.31 -18.48 6.52
C ARG A 145 -2.47 -18.15 5.29
N PRO A 146 -1.85 -16.96 5.21
CA PRO A 146 -0.93 -16.64 4.13
C PRO A 146 0.30 -17.55 4.19
N LEU A 147 0.92 -17.83 3.04
CA LEU A 147 2.21 -18.53 2.98
C LEU A 147 3.31 -17.72 3.69
N MET A 148 3.24 -16.40 3.58
CA MET A 148 4.09 -15.48 4.34
C MET A 148 3.29 -14.90 5.52
N PRO A 149 3.47 -15.37 6.75
CA PRO A 149 2.69 -14.91 7.93
C PRO A 149 2.78 -13.40 8.16
N VAL A 150 3.90 -12.79 7.79
CA VAL A 150 4.15 -11.35 7.87
C VAL A 150 3.10 -10.51 7.12
N ALA A 151 2.46 -11.06 6.07
CA ALA A 151 1.40 -10.39 5.31
C ALA A 151 0.17 -10.03 6.16
N MET A 152 -0.10 -10.78 7.24
CA MET A 152 -1.21 -10.50 8.17
C MET A 152 -1.07 -9.14 8.85
N CYS A 153 0.17 -8.65 9.01
CA CYS A 153 0.44 -7.36 9.65
C CYS A 153 -0.16 -6.18 8.87
N ILE A 154 -0.31 -6.28 7.55
CA ILE A 154 -0.88 -5.21 6.72
C ILE A 154 -2.31 -4.91 7.14
N GLN A 155 -3.15 -5.93 7.30
CA GLN A 155 -4.55 -5.75 7.70
C GLN A 155 -4.66 -5.12 9.10
N GLN A 156 -3.82 -5.56 10.04
CA GLN A 156 -3.84 -5.00 11.39
C GLN A 156 -3.36 -3.54 11.38
N ALA A 157 -2.31 -3.24 10.63
CA ALA A 157 -1.79 -1.88 10.47
C ALA A 157 -2.79 -0.94 9.79
N ASP A 158 -3.50 -1.41 8.76
CA ASP A 158 -4.57 -0.68 8.08
C ASP A 158 -5.69 -0.31 9.07
N MET A 159 -6.21 -1.28 9.80
CA MET A 159 -7.23 -1.04 10.83
C MET A 159 -6.74 -0.06 11.90
N MET A 160 -5.50 -0.20 12.38
CA MET A 160 -4.92 0.70 13.39
C MET A 160 -4.81 2.14 12.88
N SER A 161 -4.35 2.36 11.64
CA SER A 161 -4.25 3.70 11.05
C SER A 161 -5.65 4.33 10.89
N ALA A 162 -6.62 3.56 10.37
CA ALA A 162 -8.00 4.03 10.20
C ALA A 162 -8.64 4.43 11.54
N TYR A 163 -8.51 3.60 12.56
CA TYR A 163 -9.07 3.90 13.89
C TYR A 163 -8.34 5.04 14.61
N ALA A 164 -7.03 5.16 14.46
CA ALA A 164 -6.26 6.25 15.05
C ALA A 164 -6.67 7.61 14.47
N ASP A 165 -6.89 7.69 13.15
CA ASP A 165 -7.36 8.91 12.51
C ASP A 165 -8.79 9.27 12.95
N ASN A 166 -9.69 8.29 12.98
CA ASN A 166 -11.06 8.51 13.43
C ASN A 166 -11.09 8.99 14.89
N ARG A 167 -10.27 8.41 15.77
CA ARG A 167 -10.13 8.84 17.16
C ARG A 167 -9.62 10.28 17.25
N ARG A 168 -8.58 10.66 16.50
CA ARG A 168 -8.06 12.04 16.46
C ARG A 168 -9.16 13.04 16.11
N ARG A 169 -9.98 12.71 15.10
CA ARG A 169 -11.09 13.57 14.64
C ARG A 169 -12.27 13.66 15.62
N THR A 170 -12.47 12.64 16.45
CA THR A 170 -13.58 12.61 17.42
C THR A 170 -13.24 13.36 18.69
N PHE A 171 -11.96 13.40 19.10
CA PHE A 171 -11.53 13.96 20.40
C PHE A 171 -10.64 15.21 20.26
N SER A 172 -10.50 15.77 19.05
CA SER A 172 -9.87 17.07 18.80
C SER A 172 -10.96 18.15 18.67
#